data_4a855bbf2d9464715361ba6fc9173c36
#
_entry.id   4a855bbf2d9464715361ba6fc9173c36
#
_cell.length_a   1.000
_cell.length_b   1.000
_cell.length_c   1.000
_cell.angle_alpha   90.00
_cell.angle_beta   90.00
_cell.angle_gamma   90.00
#
_symmetry.space_group_name_H-M   'P 1'
#
loop_
_entity.id
_entity.type
_entity.pdbx_description
1 polymer ?
#
loop_
_entity_poly.entity_id
_entity_poly.type
_entity_poly.pdbx_seq_one_letter_code
_entity_poly.pdbx_strand_id
1 'polypeptide(L)'
;YNAEKTHLLGAYTSQTNPDGKSFATEFVAGDDIILEYEPPVSDEKARIAINQIGYGYNHLHVTTDLRSTGPGTSGSCMVNINCEEGEEWQNEKNGVCMMVEKIGKVGYLCSGSLVNNTAKDMKPYILSAFHCTQDYDNGKIASETDLNQWVFYFHFEHTGCENTSPVAGHKTMTGCRRIVSIPIEGGSDGLLLLLNDKIPAEYNVYFNGWDRSETATSSGVNIHHPSGDYMKISTFGNHPIKTTTWLDNLSRTGAPNAHWNVIFDKTTNGHSITEGGSSGSPLFNENKQIVGTLTGGNSTCRLTSGNNLYGKFSYHWDKYSQADTGRMDIWLDPLNTGATTIPGLSQTGEEGSLINYKSPTNVTAQSISSNNVLIQWNAPVYTQLISSVSGSTQ
;
A
#
# COMPACT_ATOMS: atom_id res chain seq x y z
N TYR A 1 -16.54 -11.97 17.81
CA TYR A 1 -16.74 -13.25 17.09
C TYR A 1 -17.87 -13.13 16.08
N ASN A 2 -17.78 -13.87 14.99
CA ASN A 2 -18.96 -14.21 14.18
C ASN A 2 -19.83 -15.26 14.92
N ALA A 3 -21.04 -15.54 14.41
CA ALA A 3 -21.98 -16.49 15.03
C ALA A 3 -21.38 -17.88 15.26
N GLU A 4 -20.61 -18.38 14.30
CA GLU A 4 -19.97 -19.70 14.34
C GLU A 4 -18.70 -19.74 15.21
N LYS A 5 -18.26 -18.61 15.75
CA LYS A 5 -16.99 -18.45 16.51
C LYS A 5 -15.74 -18.89 15.74
N THR A 6 -15.79 -18.84 14.41
CA THR A 6 -14.67 -19.16 13.52
C THR A 6 -13.78 -17.94 13.23
N HIS A 7 -14.28 -16.74 13.49
CA HIS A 7 -13.57 -15.48 13.32
C HIS A 7 -13.59 -14.70 14.64
N LEU A 8 -12.40 -14.57 15.25
CA LEU A 8 -12.16 -13.84 16.50
C LEU A 8 -11.42 -12.57 16.19
N LEU A 9 -11.91 -11.43 16.68
CA LEU A 9 -11.24 -10.14 16.70
C LEU A 9 -10.92 -9.71 18.13
N GLY A 10 -9.80 -9.07 18.33
CA GLY A 10 -9.36 -8.61 19.65
C GLY A 10 -8.21 -9.45 20.20
N ALA A 11 -7.87 -9.35 21.49
CA ALA A 11 -8.59 -8.58 22.52
C ALA A 11 -8.34 -7.07 22.38
N TYR A 12 -9.37 -6.27 22.59
CA TYR A 12 -9.26 -4.81 22.71
C TYR A 12 -9.12 -4.44 24.19
N THR A 13 -7.99 -3.85 24.55
CA THR A 13 -7.61 -3.52 25.94
C THR A 13 -7.18 -2.07 26.06
N SER A 14 -6.85 -1.63 27.26
CA SER A 14 -6.20 -0.32 27.46
C SER A 14 -4.84 -0.19 26.78
N GLN A 15 -4.22 -1.29 26.38
CA GLN A 15 -2.99 -1.26 25.59
C GLN A 15 -3.26 -1.00 24.10
N THR A 16 -4.38 -1.54 23.57
CA THR A 16 -4.79 -1.36 22.17
C THR A 16 -5.68 -0.12 21.96
N ASN A 17 -6.24 0.43 23.03
CA ASN A 17 -7.00 1.69 23.04
C ASN A 17 -6.71 2.50 24.32
N PRO A 18 -5.49 3.01 24.48
CA PRO A 18 -5.03 3.65 25.74
C PRO A 18 -5.84 4.90 26.09
N ASP A 19 -6.34 5.62 25.12
CA ASP A 19 -7.11 6.84 25.31
C ASP A 19 -8.60 6.59 25.57
N GLY A 20 -9.07 5.34 25.48
CA GLY A 20 -10.48 4.98 25.62
C GLY A 20 -11.39 5.65 24.57
N LYS A 21 -10.85 6.05 23.42
CA LYS A 21 -11.58 6.69 22.33
C LYS A 21 -12.33 5.69 21.47
N SER A 22 -13.19 6.21 20.60
CA SER A 22 -13.83 5.39 19.55
C SER A 22 -12.80 4.82 18.59
N PHE A 23 -12.91 3.55 18.30
CA PHE A 23 -12.15 2.86 17.25
C PHE A 23 -13.10 1.99 16.42
N ALA A 24 -12.68 1.55 15.26
CA ALA A 24 -13.40 0.55 14.48
C ALA A 24 -12.70 -0.80 14.62
N THR A 25 -13.46 -1.86 14.37
CA THR A 25 -12.90 -3.20 14.16
C THR A 25 -12.83 -3.48 12.67
N GLU A 26 -12.08 -4.48 12.26
CA GLU A 26 -12.19 -5.04 10.92
C GLU A 26 -13.56 -5.68 10.70
N PHE A 27 -13.84 -6.09 9.45
CA PHE A 27 -15.07 -6.78 9.10
C PHE A 27 -15.13 -8.16 9.74
N VAL A 28 -16.29 -8.48 10.29
CA VAL A 28 -16.62 -9.82 10.79
C VAL A 28 -17.58 -10.47 9.80
N ALA A 29 -17.24 -11.66 9.32
CA ALA A 29 -18.10 -12.40 8.39
C ALA A 29 -19.40 -12.85 9.04
N GLY A 30 -20.53 -12.71 8.31
CA GLY A 30 -21.86 -13.12 8.76
C GLY A 30 -22.74 -11.94 9.19
N ASP A 31 -23.99 -12.27 9.53
CA ASP A 31 -25.02 -11.28 9.89
C ASP A 31 -25.08 -11.01 11.40
N ASP A 32 -24.45 -11.88 12.20
CA ASP A 32 -24.45 -11.82 13.65
C ASP A 32 -23.03 -11.61 14.21
N ILE A 33 -22.91 -10.70 15.17
CA ILE A 33 -21.68 -10.43 15.90
C ILE A 33 -21.88 -10.70 17.38
N ILE A 34 -21.00 -11.52 17.97
CA ILE A 34 -20.97 -11.79 19.39
C ILE A 34 -19.87 -10.93 20.03
N LEU A 35 -20.26 -10.02 20.91
CA LEU A 35 -19.34 -9.26 21.73
C LEU A 35 -19.14 -9.94 23.09
N GLU A 36 -17.92 -10.40 23.35
CA GLU A 36 -17.54 -10.97 24.64
C GLU A 36 -16.78 -9.94 25.47
N TYR A 37 -17.22 -9.75 26.70
CA TYR A 37 -16.57 -8.85 27.63
C TYR A 37 -15.95 -9.63 28.80
N GLU A 38 -14.64 -9.54 28.94
CA GLU A 38 -13.92 -10.06 30.08
C GLU A 38 -13.66 -8.92 31.09
N PRO A 39 -14.26 -8.96 32.28
CA PRO A 39 -14.09 -7.91 33.25
C PRO A 39 -12.66 -7.89 33.81
N PRO A 40 -12.09 -6.71 34.08
CA PRO A 40 -10.80 -6.61 34.76
C PRO A 40 -10.90 -7.18 36.19
N VAL A 41 -9.76 -7.59 36.72
CA VAL A 41 -9.65 -8.09 38.12
C VAL A 41 -9.97 -7.01 39.15
N SER A 42 -9.93 -5.73 38.77
CA SER A 42 -10.27 -4.58 39.60
C SER A 42 -11.80 -4.35 39.64
N ASP A 43 -12.30 -3.64 40.66
CA ASP A 43 -13.72 -3.26 40.76
C ASP A 43 -14.18 -2.27 39.68
N GLU A 44 -13.27 -1.75 38.85
CA GLU A 44 -13.58 -0.85 37.75
C GLU A 44 -14.14 -1.64 36.57
N LYS A 45 -15.39 -1.34 36.19
CA LYS A 45 -16.03 -1.94 35.01
C LYS A 45 -15.78 -1.11 33.77
N ALA A 46 -15.33 -1.75 32.71
CA ALA A 46 -15.27 -1.09 31.41
C ALA A 46 -16.66 -0.66 30.95
N ARG A 47 -16.72 0.48 30.27
CA ARG A 47 -17.95 1.00 29.67
C ARG A 47 -17.83 0.81 28.17
N ILE A 48 -18.67 -0.05 27.59
CA ILE A 48 -18.71 -0.31 26.16
C ILE A 48 -19.92 0.41 25.57
N ALA A 49 -19.69 1.20 24.53
CA ALA A 49 -20.74 1.85 23.76
C ALA A 49 -20.51 1.55 22.27
N ILE A 50 -21.51 0.96 21.62
CA ILE A 50 -21.52 0.76 20.17
C ILE A 50 -22.18 1.99 19.56
N ASN A 51 -21.39 2.81 18.87
CA ASN A 51 -21.88 4.05 18.28
C ASN A 51 -22.42 3.84 16.86
N GLN A 52 -21.85 2.88 16.12
CA GLN A 52 -22.23 2.61 14.74
C GLN A 52 -21.87 1.17 14.38
N ILE A 53 -22.68 0.56 13.53
CA ILE A 53 -22.40 -0.73 12.88
C ILE A 53 -22.36 -0.46 11.38
N GLY A 54 -21.23 -0.78 10.74
CA GLY A 54 -21.10 -0.79 9.29
C GLY A 54 -21.52 -2.17 8.78
N TYR A 55 -22.58 -2.23 7.99
CA TYR A 55 -23.01 -3.47 7.34
C TYR A 55 -22.45 -3.50 5.92
N GLY A 56 -21.53 -4.44 5.65
CA GLY A 56 -20.99 -4.69 4.32
C GLY A 56 -21.94 -5.58 3.53
N TYR A 57 -22.67 -5.02 2.59
CA TYR A 57 -23.44 -5.78 1.60
C TYR A 57 -22.78 -5.56 0.23
N ASN A 58 -22.98 -6.48 -0.71
CA ASN A 58 -22.27 -6.56 -1.99
C ASN A 58 -22.38 -5.35 -2.96
N HIS A 59 -22.58 -4.13 -2.46
CA HIS A 59 -22.68 -2.91 -3.25
C HIS A 59 -22.11 -1.73 -2.49
N LEU A 60 -20.77 -1.62 -2.40
CA LEU A 60 -20.16 -0.31 -2.22
C LEU A 60 -20.34 0.42 -3.56
N HIS A 61 -21.22 1.41 -3.59
CA HIS A 61 -21.48 2.22 -4.77
C HIS A 61 -20.20 2.97 -5.17
N VAL A 62 -19.54 2.47 -6.19
CA VAL A 62 -18.69 3.30 -7.05
C VAL A 62 -19.50 3.48 -8.34
N THR A 63 -19.80 4.75 -8.61
CA THR A 63 -20.53 5.26 -9.78
C THR A 63 -20.59 4.35 -11.01
N THR A 64 -21.81 3.95 -11.41
CA THR A 64 -22.27 3.51 -12.75
C THR A 64 -21.86 2.14 -13.30
N ASP A 65 -20.99 1.37 -12.67
CA ASP A 65 -20.80 -0.05 -13.05
C ASP A 65 -21.17 -0.94 -11.87
N LEU A 66 -22.13 -1.83 -12.06
CA LEU A 66 -22.65 -2.83 -11.10
C LEU A 66 -21.59 -3.91 -10.77
N ARG A 67 -20.38 -3.53 -10.37
CA ARG A 67 -19.37 -4.46 -9.92
C ARG A 67 -19.43 -4.59 -8.41
N SER A 68 -19.48 -5.82 -7.93
CA SER A 68 -19.22 -6.12 -6.53
C SER A 68 -17.82 -5.64 -6.16
N THR A 69 -17.64 -5.14 -4.93
CA THR A 69 -16.33 -4.80 -4.36
C THR A 69 -16.00 -5.75 -3.24
N GLY A 70 -14.70 -5.99 -3.00
CA GLY A 70 -14.22 -6.88 -1.96
C GLY A 70 -13.52 -8.13 -2.50
N PRO A 71 -13.28 -9.12 -1.66
CA PRO A 71 -12.52 -10.32 -2.04
C PRO A 71 -13.06 -11.03 -3.28
N GLY A 72 -12.18 -11.30 -4.26
CA GLY A 72 -12.51 -12.01 -5.49
C GLY A 72 -13.26 -11.20 -6.53
N THR A 73 -13.34 -9.86 -6.41
CA THR A 73 -14.18 -9.02 -7.29
C THR A 73 -13.41 -8.17 -8.28
N SER A 74 -12.10 -8.13 -8.23
CA SER A 74 -11.28 -7.43 -9.22
C SER A 74 -11.41 -8.02 -10.62
N GLY A 75 -11.10 -7.23 -11.64
CA GLY A 75 -11.19 -7.66 -13.03
C GLY A 75 -10.38 -8.91 -13.33
N SER A 76 -10.87 -9.74 -14.25
CA SER A 76 -10.23 -11.05 -14.58
C SER A 76 -8.84 -10.95 -15.20
N CYS A 77 -8.38 -9.75 -15.54
CA CYS A 77 -7.04 -9.52 -16.06
C CYS A 77 -5.98 -9.29 -14.97
N MET A 78 -6.42 -9.18 -13.71
CA MET A 78 -5.53 -8.90 -12.58
C MET A 78 -4.64 -10.08 -12.24
N VAL A 79 -3.40 -9.79 -11.87
CA VAL A 79 -2.37 -10.75 -11.50
C VAL A 79 -2.18 -10.74 -9.98
N ASN A 80 -2.26 -11.90 -9.34
CA ASN A 80 -2.00 -12.02 -7.91
C ASN A 80 -0.53 -11.73 -7.59
N ILE A 81 -0.29 -11.10 -6.44
CA ILE A 81 1.06 -10.72 -6.00
C ILE A 81 2.01 -11.93 -5.86
N ASN A 82 1.49 -13.13 -5.64
CA ASN A 82 2.27 -14.37 -5.50
C ASN A 82 2.37 -15.19 -6.80
N CYS A 83 2.12 -14.55 -7.97
CA CYS A 83 2.53 -15.06 -9.27
C CYS A 83 4.02 -14.75 -9.52
N GLU A 84 4.56 -15.24 -10.65
CA GLU A 84 5.94 -15.01 -11.10
C GLU A 84 6.32 -13.51 -11.07
N GLU A 85 5.41 -12.63 -11.45
CA GLU A 85 5.58 -11.18 -11.47
C GLU A 85 5.91 -10.58 -10.09
N GLY A 86 5.49 -11.24 -9.03
CA GLY A 86 5.68 -10.79 -7.65
C GLY A 86 6.84 -11.46 -6.91
N GLU A 87 7.53 -12.43 -7.51
CA GLU A 87 8.59 -13.20 -6.83
C GLU A 87 9.71 -12.32 -6.27
N GLU A 88 10.10 -11.28 -7.00
CA GLU A 88 11.14 -10.35 -6.55
C GLU A 88 10.63 -9.25 -5.60
N TRP A 89 9.32 -9.17 -5.33
CA TRP A 89 8.67 -8.08 -4.59
C TRP A 89 8.16 -8.49 -3.20
N GLN A 90 8.69 -9.58 -2.66
CA GLN A 90 8.19 -10.19 -1.43
C GLN A 90 8.42 -9.35 -0.18
N ASN A 91 9.43 -8.47 -0.16
CA ASN A 91 9.63 -7.51 0.92
C ASN A 91 8.64 -6.35 0.76
N GLU A 92 8.60 -5.73 -0.41
CA GLU A 92 7.85 -4.51 -0.69
C GLU A 92 6.35 -4.71 -0.50
N LYS A 93 5.79 -5.86 -0.88
CA LYS A 93 4.39 -6.19 -0.67
C LYS A 93 3.98 -6.15 0.80
N ASN A 94 4.89 -6.51 1.72
CA ASN A 94 4.62 -6.52 3.16
C ASN A 94 4.42 -5.10 3.74
N GLY A 95 4.79 -4.07 3.00
CA GLY A 95 4.51 -2.68 3.34
C GLY A 95 3.20 -2.15 2.75
N VAL A 96 2.62 -2.85 1.76
CA VAL A 96 1.39 -2.40 1.11
C VAL A 96 0.17 -2.87 1.90
N CYS A 97 -0.83 -2.01 2.01
CA CYS A 97 -2.07 -2.31 2.71
C CYS A 97 -3.30 -1.89 1.91
N MET A 98 -4.38 -2.64 2.08
CA MET A 98 -5.71 -2.19 1.73
C MET A 98 -6.21 -1.25 2.84
N MET A 99 -6.82 -0.15 2.44
CA MET A 99 -7.40 0.85 3.35
C MET A 99 -8.92 0.78 3.24
N VAL A 100 -9.57 0.56 4.37
CA VAL A 100 -11.03 0.68 4.51
C VAL A 100 -11.30 1.98 5.22
N GLU A 101 -11.92 2.89 4.51
CA GLU A 101 -12.06 4.28 4.88
C GLU A 101 -13.51 4.59 5.22
N LYS A 102 -13.70 5.41 6.23
CA LYS A 102 -15.00 5.94 6.61
C LYS A 102 -14.97 7.45 6.50
N ILE A 103 -15.92 8.03 5.75
CA ILE A 103 -16.12 9.47 5.65
C ILE A 103 -17.59 9.78 5.95
N GLY A 104 -17.85 10.31 7.14
CA GLY A 104 -19.22 10.48 7.62
C GLY A 104 -19.94 9.14 7.76
N LYS A 105 -20.87 8.82 6.87
CA LYS A 105 -21.66 7.58 6.89
C LYS A 105 -21.31 6.61 5.73
N VAL A 106 -20.36 6.98 4.89
CA VAL A 106 -20.00 6.23 3.69
C VAL A 106 -18.65 5.54 3.88
N GLY A 107 -18.53 4.32 3.37
CA GLY A 107 -17.29 3.55 3.33
C GLY A 107 -16.65 3.62 1.95
N TYR A 108 -15.33 3.71 1.91
CA TYR A 108 -14.52 3.74 0.69
C TYR A 108 -13.36 2.74 0.82
N LEU A 109 -12.74 2.44 -0.31
CA LEU A 109 -11.59 1.55 -0.39
C LEU A 109 -10.46 2.24 -1.16
N CYS A 110 -9.27 2.19 -0.59
CA CYS A 110 -8.03 2.63 -1.22
C CYS A 110 -6.89 1.65 -0.90
N SER A 111 -5.74 1.94 -1.42
CA SER A 111 -4.48 1.27 -1.12
C SER A 111 -3.47 2.27 -0.56
N GLY A 112 -2.53 1.79 0.23
CA GLY A 112 -1.44 2.61 0.74
C GLY A 112 -0.20 1.79 0.98
N SER A 113 0.87 2.44 1.39
CA SER A 113 2.12 1.77 1.72
C SER A 113 2.80 2.39 2.93
N LEU A 114 3.26 1.54 3.85
CA LEU A 114 4.25 1.97 4.84
C LEU A 114 5.49 2.51 4.13
N VAL A 115 6.03 3.61 4.64
CA VAL A 115 7.25 4.23 4.11
C VAL A 115 8.30 4.44 5.20
N ASN A 116 9.55 4.18 4.84
CA ASN A 116 10.72 4.44 5.66
C ASN A 116 11.04 5.94 5.71
N ASN A 117 11.77 6.36 6.73
CA ASN A 117 12.32 7.71 6.86
C ASN A 117 13.82 7.65 7.18
N THR A 118 14.51 8.78 7.04
CA THR A 118 15.98 8.83 7.25
C THR A 118 16.42 8.54 8.68
N ALA A 119 15.52 8.68 9.69
CA ALA A 119 15.80 8.30 11.06
C ALA A 119 15.68 6.78 11.29
N LYS A 120 15.08 6.02 10.36
CA LYS A 120 14.86 4.57 10.46
C LYS A 120 14.18 4.17 11.78
N ASP A 121 13.26 5.02 12.25
CA ASP A 121 12.62 4.91 13.56
C ASP A 121 11.33 4.07 13.54
N MET A 122 11.01 3.48 12.38
CA MET A 122 9.83 2.63 12.17
C MET A 122 8.51 3.32 12.54
N LYS A 123 8.45 4.64 12.47
CA LYS A 123 7.18 5.34 12.58
C LYS A 123 6.24 4.86 11.47
N PRO A 124 5.02 4.45 11.83
CA PRO A 124 4.11 3.83 10.88
C PRO A 124 3.43 4.87 9.97
N TYR A 125 4.24 5.53 9.16
CA TYR A 125 3.76 6.42 8.11
C TYR A 125 3.17 5.61 6.96
N ILE A 126 1.91 5.92 6.58
CA ILE A 126 1.26 5.38 5.38
C ILE A 126 1.23 6.47 4.32
N LEU A 127 1.85 6.19 3.19
CA LEU A 127 1.77 6.99 1.97
C LEU A 127 0.58 6.50 1.14
N SER A 128 -0.25 7.43 0.67
CA SER A 128 -1.43 7.16 -0.15
C SER A 128 -1.80 8.38 -1.00
N ALA A 129 -3.06 8.49 -1.46
CA ALA A 129 -3.58 9.60 -2.24
C ALA A 129 -4.55 10.47 -1.42
N PHE A 130 -4.47 11.78 -1.61
CA PHE A 130 -5.33 12.71 -0.87
C PHE A 130 -6.82 12.51 -1.17
N HIS A 131 -7.18 12.18 -2.42
CA HIS A 131 -8.57 11.95 -2.78
C HIS A 131 -9.21 10.80 -1.98
N CYS A 132 -8.44 9.88 -1.41
CA CYS A 132 -8.92 8.85 -0.49
C CYS A 132 -9.55 9.43 0.79
N THR A 133 -9.25 10.69 1.12
CA THR A 133 -9.88 11.39 2.24
C THR A 133 -11.18 12.11 1.87
N GLN A 134 -11.65 12.00 0.62
CA GLN A 134 -12.72 12.84 0.09
C GLN A 134 -13.95 12.03 -0.34
N ASP A 135 -15.11 12.45 0.16
CA ASP A 135 -16.42 12.06 -0.34
C ASP A 135 -16.87 13.13 -1.33
N TYR A 136 -16.61 12.91 -2.61
CA TYR A 136 -16.94 13.88 -3.67
C TYR A 136 -18.44 14.10 -3.84
N ASP A 137 -19.25 13.08 -3.63
CA ASP A 137 -20.70 13.16 -3.79
C ASP A 137 -21.34 14.10 -2.78
N ASN A 138 -20.75 14.19 -1.57
CA ASN A 138 -21.25 15.01 -0.48
C ASN A 138 -20.32 16.20 -0.15
N GLY A 139 -19.22 16.37 -0.89
CA GLY A 139 -18.25 17.46 -0.67
C GLY A 139 -17.57 17.41 0.70
N LYS A 140 -17.39 16.22 1.28
CA LYS A 140 -16.81 16.04 2.62
C LYS A 140 -15.37 15.59 2.53
N ILE A 141 -14.62 15.96 3.56
CA ILE A 141 -13.28 15.44 3.82
C ILE A 141 -13.34 14.68 5.16
N ALA A 142 -12.65 13.54 5.23
CA ALA A 142 -12.56 12.75 6.45
C ALA A 142 -12.14 13.61 7.66
N SER A 143 -12.94 13.59 8.71
CA SER A 143 -12.63 14.22 9.98
C SER A 143 -11.64 13.37 10.79
N GLU A 144 -11.04 13.94 11.85
CA GLU A 144 -10.21 13.16 12.78
C GLU A 144 -11.01 12.00 13.42
N THR A 145 -12.32 12.19 13.65
CA THR A 145 -13.19 11.11 14.13
C THR A 145 -13.37 10.00 13.08
N ASP A 146 -13.44 10.35 11.81
CA ASP A 146 -13.50 9.37 10.73
C ASP A 146 -12.17 8.63 10.60
N LEU A 147 -11.04 9.35 10.58
CA LEU A 147 -9.70 8.78 10.48
C LEU A 147 -9.39 7.78 11.61
N ASN A 148 -9.89 8.03 12.83
CA ASN A 148 -9.77 7.08 13.95
C ASN A 148 -10.54 5.76 13.75
N GLN A 149 -11.34 5.67 12.70
CA GLN A 149 -12.14 4.48 12.36
C GLN A 149 -11.69 3.83 11.05
N TRP A 150 -10.61 4.32 10.42
CA TRP A 150 -10.04 3.67 9.25
C TRP A 150 -9.32 2.38 9.65
N VAL A 151 -9.42 1.36 8.80
CA VAL A 151 -8.81 0.06 9.03
C VAL A 151 -7.82 -0.24 7.89
N PHE A 152 -6.62 -0.64 8.27
CA PHE A 152 -5.51 -0.94 7.36
C PHE A 152 -5.23 -2.44 7.41
N TYR A 153 -5.38 -3.12 6.26
CA TYR A 153 -5.20 -4.56 6.13
C TYR A 153 -3.85 -4.85 5.48
N PHE A 154 -2.93 -5.44 6.23
CA PHE A 154 -1.64 -5.95 5.74
C PHE A 154 -1.76 -7.45 5.43
N HIS A 155 -0.96 -7.96 4.49
CA HIS A 155 -0.95 -9.36 4.06
C HIS A 155 -2.32 -9.86 3.59
N PHE A 156 -3.16 -8.98 3.06
CA PHE A 156 -4.45 -9.35 2.51
C PHE A 156 -4.28 -9.87 1.08
N GLU A 157 -3.89 -11.15 0.97
CA GLU A 157 -3.44 -11.76 -0.28
C GLU A 157 -3.75 -13.26 -0.33
N HIS A 158 -3.76 -13.83 -1.53
CA HIS A 158 -3.67 -15.28 -1.71
C HIS A 158 -2.23 -15.76 -1.48
N THR A 159 -2.06 -16.98 -0.93
CA THR A 159 -0.73 -17.57 -0.70
C THR A 159 -0.06 -18.08 -1.97
N GLY A 160 -0.78 -18.11 -3.09
CA GLY A 160 -0.29 -18.54 -4.40
C GLY A 160 -0.83 -17.70 -5.53
N CYS A 161 -0.48 -18.06 -6.76
CA CYS A 161 -0.85 -17.32 -7.97
C CYS A 161 -2.35 -17.41 -8.29
N GLU A 162 -2.96 -18.58 -8.08
CA GLU A 162 -4.35 -18.82 -8.46
C GLU A 162 -5.33 -18.17 -7.49
N ASN A 163 -6.46 -17.66 -7.99
CA ASN A 163 -7.56 -17.12 -7.16
C ASN A 163 -8.22 -18.17 -6.26
N THR A 164 -7.95 -19.45 -6.49
CA THR A 164 -8.37 -20.57 -5.65
C THR A 164 -7.36 -20.95 -4.58
N SER A 165 -6.18 -20.32 -4.58
CA SER A 165 -5.17 -20.54 -3.53
C SER A 165 -5.71 -20.10 -2.17
N PRO A 166 -5.25 -20.71 -1.07
CA PRO A 166 -5.62 -20.26 0.27
C PRO A 166 -5.32 -18.77 0.48
N VAL A 167 -6.10 -18.13 1.31
CA VAL A 167 -5.88 -16.74 1.72
C VAL A 167 -4.87 -16.72 2.86
N ALA A 168 -3.90 -15.80 2.79
CA ALA A 168 -2.98 -15.56 3.89
C ALA A 168 -3.73 -14.99 5.11
N GLY A 169 -3.21 -15.24 6.29
CA GLY A 169 -3.73 -14.62 7.51
C GLY A 169 -3.36 -13.13 7.56
N HIS A 170 -4.28 -12.27 7.16
CA HIS A 170 -4.08 -10.82 7.19
C HIS A 170 -3.93 -10.28 8.63
N LYS A 171 -3.39 -9.08 8.74
CA LYS A 171 -3.20 -8.32 9.97
C LYS A 171 -3.82 -6.95 9.83
N THR A 172 -4.42 -6.42 10.88
CA THR A 172 -5.09 -5.11 10.82
C THR A 172 -4.55 -4.12 11.83
N MET A 173 -4.51 -2.85 11.41
CA MET A 173 -4.31 -1.69 12.27
C MET A 173 -5.54 -0.80 12.16
N THR A 174 -5.88 -0.11 13.22
CA THR A 174 -7.06 0.78 13.24
C THR A 174 -6.67 2.17 13.68
N GLY A 175 -7.19 3.15 12.95
CA GLY A 175 -7.05 4.55 13.27
C GLY A 175 -5.72 5.16 12.84
N CYS A 176 -5.81 6.37 12.36
CA CYS A 176 -4.68 7.19 11.94
C CYS A 176 -4.96 8.67 12.15
N ARG A 177 -3.95 9.48 11.95
CA ARG A 177 -4.05 10.93 11.81
C ARG A 177 -3.43 11.38 10.50
N ARG A 178 -3.96 12.44 9.94
CA ARG A 178 -3.47 13.03 8.71
C ARG A 178 -2.27 13.94 9.00
N ILE A 179 -1.15 13.70 8.32
CA ILE A 179 0.10 14.43 8.50
C ILE A 179 0.31 15.43 7.35
N VAL A 180 0.22 14.92 6.10
CA VAL A 180 0.38 15.76 4.90
C VAL A 180 -0.81 15.56 3.98
N SER A 181 -1.27 16.64 3.39
CA SER A 181 -2.37 16.70 2.43
C SER A 181 -2.00 17.56 1.25
N ILE A 182 -1.87 16.95 0.08
CA ILE A 182 -1.59 17.63 -1.18
C ILE A 182 -2.77 17.32 -2.12
N PRO A 183 -3.68 18.27 -2.36
CA PRO A 183 -4.86 18.01 -3.18
C PRO A 183 -4.49 17.70 -4.63
N ILE A 184 -5.46 17.17 -5.38
CA ILE A 184 -5.33 17.02 -6.83
C ILE A 184 -5.24 18.39 -7.47
N GLU A 185 -6.20 19.28 -7.17
CA GLU A 185 -6.28 20.59 -7.78
C GLU A 185 -5.07 21.45 -7.37
N GLY A 186 -4.28 21.83 -8.36
CA GLY A 186 -3.03 22.58 -8.17
C GLY A 186 -1.91 21.81 -7.48
N GLY A 187 -2.07 20.51 -7.25
CA GLY A 187 -1.11 19.63 -6.57
C GLY A 187 -0.90 18.30 -7.29
N SER A 188 -0.52 17.29 -6.53
CA SER A 188 -0.15 15.96 -7.02
C SER A 188 -0.90 14.82 -6.32
N ASP A 189 -1.95 15.12 -5.55
CA ASP A 189 -2.76 14.12 -4.86
C ASP A 189 -2.01 13.30 -3.80
N GLY A 190 -1.09 13.91 -3.08
CA GLY A 190 -0.28 13.23 -2.07
C GLY A 190 -0.94 13.21 -0.69
N LEU A 191 -0.84 12.08 0.00
CA LEU A 191 -1.31 11.91 1.38
C LEU A 191 -0.26 11.18 2.20
N LEU A 192 0.04 11.73 3.39
CA LEU A 192 0.81 11.02 4.41
C LEU A 192 -0.02 10.93 5.68
N LEU A 193 -0.25 9.70 6.11
CA LEU A 193 -0.93 9.37 7.37
C LEU A 193 0.10 8.84 8.38
N LEU A 194 -0.23 8.93 9.66
CA LEU A 194 0.49 8.24 10.72
C LEU A 194 -0.51 7.39 11.48
N LEU A 195 -0.29 6.08 11.55
CA LEU A 195 -1.12 5.19 12.36
C LEU A 195 -1.04 5.60 13.82
N ASN A 196 -2.14 5.39 14.55
CA ASN A 196 -2.23 5.79 15.96
C ASN A 196 -1.31 4.95 16.84
N ASP A 197 -1.12 3.68 16.48
CA ASP A 197 -0.35 2.71 17.27
C ASP A 197 0.88 2.21 16.48
N LYS A 198 1.88 1.75 17.22
CA LYS A 198 3.02 1.02 16.65
C LYS A 198 2.55 -0.32 16.11
N ILE A 199 3.09 -0.71 14.97
CA ILE A 199 2.77 -2.00 14.38
C ILE A 199 3.49 -3.10 15.18
N PRO A 200 2.76 -4.14 15.66
CA PRO A 200 3.35 -5.26 16.35
C PRO A 200 4.42 -5.98 15.52
N ALA A 201 5.52 -6.40 16.16
CA ALA A 201 6.64 -7.01 15.44
C ALA A 201 6.27 -8.31 14.71
N GLU A 202 5.30 -9.05 15.25
CA GLU A 202 4.75 -10.26 14.65
C GLU A 202 3.95 -10.04 13.36
N TYR A 203 3.67 -8.78 13.01
CA TYR A 203 3.05 -8.47 11.72
C TYR A 203 4.03 -8.62 10.57
N ASN A 204 5.33 -8.55 10.85
CA ASN A 204 6.39 -8.70 9.85
C ASN A 204 6.18 -7.80 8.61
N VAL A 205 5.85 -6.54 8.86
CA VAL A 205 5.67 -5.55 7.81
C VAL A 205 7.01 -5.00 7.31
N TYR A 206 6.98 -4.31 6.19
CA TYR A 206 8.13 -3.68 5.58
C TYR A 206 7.87 -2.19 5.34
N PHE A 207 8.79 -1.34 5.75
CA PHE A 207 8.74 0.10 5.50
C PHE A 207 9.42 0.37 4.16
N ASN A 208 8.64 0.60 3.12
CA ASN A 208 9.15 0.74 1.76
C ASN A 208 10.07 1.95 1.61
N GLY A 209 11.13 1.77 0.84
CA GLY A 209 12.02 2.85 0.44
C GLY A 209 11.38 3.77 -0.58
N TRP A 210 11.99 4.92 -0.81
CA TRP A 210 11.50 5.90 -1.76
C TRP A 210 12.63 6.54 -2.56
N ASP A 211 12.26 7.05 -3.73
CA ASP A 211 13.10 7.85 -4.62
C ASP A 211 12.34 9.12 -5.02
N ARG A 212 12.88 10.28 -4.62
CA ARG A 212 12.35 11.60 -4.93
C ARG A 212 13.04 12.26 -6.12
N SER A 213 13.82 11.53 -6.90
CA SER A 213 14.38 12.06 -8.14
C SER A 213 13.26 12.33 -9.15
N GLU A 214 13.53 13.23 -10.10
CA GLU A 214 12.61 13.52 -11.20
C GLU A 214 12.91 12.65 -12.44
N THR A 215 13.78 11.66 -12.29
CA THR A 215 14.14 10.75 -13.37
C THR A 215 13.03 9.74 -13.61
N ALA A 216 12.56 9.66 -14.84
CA ALA A 216 11.59 8.65 -15.24
C ALA A 216 12.24 7.27 -15.18
N THR A 217 11.63 6.34 -14.45
CA THR A 217 12.07 4.95 -14.38
C THR A 217 11.73 4.20 -15.66
N SER A 218 12.57 3.23 -16.03
CA SER A 218 12.37 2.42 -17.22
C SER A 218 11.43 1.24 -17.00
N SER A 219 11.37 0.73 -15.77
CA SER A 219 10.55 -0.43 -15.40
C SER A 219 10.19 -0.38 -13.92
N GLY A 220 9.25 -1.23 -13.53
CA GLY A 220 8.82 -1.35 -12.16
C GLY A 220 7.45 -1.98 -12.03
N VAL A 221 6.83 -1.79 -10.87
CA VAL A 221 5.53 -2.37 -10.56
C VAL A 221 4.65 -1.41 -9.77
N ASN A 222 3.35 -1.66 -9.82
CA ASN A 222 2.38 -1.21 -8.84
C ASN A 222 1.87 -2.41 -8.04
N ILE A 223 1.82 -2.30 -6.72
CA ILE A 223 1.24 -3.30 -5.81
C ILE A 223 0.02 -2.67 -5.15
N HIS A 224 -1.16 -3.29 -5.28
CA HIS A 224 -2.42 -2.64 -4.97
C HIS A 224 -3.55 -3.61 -4.60
N HIS A 225 -4.70 -3.05 -4.17
CA HIS A 225 -5.93 -3.76 -3.85
C HIS A 225 -7.09 -3.26 -4.73
N PRO A 226 -7.13 -3.66 -6.03
CA PRO A 226 -8.18 -3.23 -6.95
C PRO A 226 -9.54 -3.77 -6.49
N SER A 227 -10.56 -2.93 -6.51
CA SER A 227 -11.92 -3.24 -6.03
C SER A 227 -11.99 -3.69 -4.55
N GLY A 228 -10.93 -3.46 -3.75
CA GLY A 228 -10.81 -4.01 -2.41
C GLY A 228 -10.57 -5.52 -2.37
N ASP A 229 -10.09 -6.08 -3.48
CA ASP A 229 -9.73 -7.49 -3.61
C ASP A 229 -8.38 -7.79 -2.97
N TYR A 230 -8.04 -9.07 -2.92
CA TYR A 230 -6.71 -9.53 -2.52
C TYR A 230 -5.61 -8.85 -3.35
N MET A 231 -4.45 -8.68 -2.72
CA MET A 231 -3.31 -7.96 -3.29
C MET A 231 -2.94 -8.42 -4.70
N LYS A 232 -2.80 -7.46 -5.60
CA LYS A 232 -2.43 -7.66 -7.01
C LYS A 232 -1.16 -6.90 -7.34
N ILE A 233 -0.55 -7.29 -8.47
CA ILE A 233 0.63 -6.64 -9.02
C ILE A 233 0.40 -6.29 -10.49
N SER A 234 0.81 -5.08 -10.89
CA SER A 234 0.81 -4.62 -12.29
C SER A 234 2.22 -4.21 -12.66
N THR A 235 2.75 -4.73 -13.75
CA THR A 235 4.15 -4.52 -14.16
C THR A 235 4.24 -3.59 -15.36
N PHE A 236 5.33 -2.83 -15.46
CA PHE A 236 5.67 -2.03 -16.63
C PHE A 236 7.17 -2.09 -16.92
N GLY A 237 7.56 -2.01 -18.17
CA GLY A 237 8.96 -2.09 -18.62
C GLY A 237 9.10 -1.98 -20.13
N ASN A 238 8.04 -2.26 -20.90
CA ASN A 238 8.06 -2.07 -22.35
C ASN A 238 7.73 -0.62 -22.76
N HIS A 239 7.13 0.14 -21.85
CA HIS A 239 6.77 1.54 -22.05
C HIS A 239 7.35 2.37 -20.91
N PRO A 240 8.36 3.22 -21.16
CA PRO A 240 8.89 4.10 -20.13
C PRO A 240 7.81 5.04 -19.63
N ILE A 241 7.77 5.27 -18.33
CA ILE A 241 6.83 6.21 -17.75
C ILE A 241 7.08 7.62 -18.28
N LYS A 242 6.02 8.42 -18.36
CA LYS A 242 6.09 9.79 -18.90
C LYS A 242 5.59 10.79 -17.89
N THR A 243 6.24 11.93 -17.83
CA THR A 243 5.73 13.09 -17.10
C THR A 243 4.45 13.60 -17.74
N THR A 244 3.46 13.90 -16.91
CA THR A 244 2.17 14.46 -17.33
C THR A 244 1.57 15.37 -16.27
N THR A 245 0.50 16.06 -16.64
CA THR A 245 -0.36 16.82 -15.74
C THR A 245 -1.69 16.11 -15.61
N TRP A 246 -2.19 15.95 -14.39
CA TRP A 246 -3.54 15.40 -14.17
C TRP A 246 -4.59 16.36 -14.72
N LEU A 247 -5.55 15.81 -15.44
CA LEU A 247 -6.77 16.49 -15.85
C LEU A 247 -7.90 15.47 -15.84
N ASP A 248 -8.96 15.76 -15.12
CA ASP A 248 -10.14 14.90 -15.07
C ASP A 248 -11.36 15.48 -15.82
N ASN A 249 -12.42 14.67 -15.86
CA ASN A 249 -13.68 15.03 -16.53
C ASN A 249 -14.43 16.18 -15.82
N LEU A 250 -14.07 16.52 -14.59
CA LEU A 250 -14.63 17.62 -13.81
C LEU A 250 -13.81 18.90 -13.97
N SER A 251 -12.83 18.91 -14.91
CA SER A 251 -11.90 20.02 -15.17
C SER A 251 -10.99 20.37 -13.99
N ARG A 252 -10.82 19.44 -13.03
CA ARG A 252 -9.79 19.61 -12.01
C ARG A 252 -8.43 19.37 -12.64
N THR A 253 -7.52 20.29 -12.42
CA THR A 253 -6.17 20.25 -13.00
C THR A 253 -5.14 20.13 -11.89
N GLY A 254 -4.29 19.11 -11.96
CA GLY A 254 -3.13 18.97 -11.11
C GLY A 254 -2.07 20.04 -11.39
N ALA A 255 -1.05 20.09 -10.56
CA ALA A 255 0.09 20.93 -10.85
C ALA A 255 0.78 20.47 -12.15
N PRO A 256 1.35 21.41 -12.93
CA PRO A 256 2.03 21.08 -14.18
C PRO A 256 3.14 20.04 -13.96
N ASN A 257 3.11 18.96 -14.75
CA ASN A 257 4.13 17.91 -14.72
C ASN A 257 4.27 17.17 -13.37
N ALA A 258 3.28 17.24 -12.50
CA ALA A 258 3.32 16.65 -11.16
C ALA A 258 2.93 15.17 -11.13
N HIS A 259 2.66 14.54 -12.27
CA HIS A 259 2.26 13.15 -12.36
C HIS A 259 3.15 12.34 -13.31
N TRP A 260 3.25 11.04 -13.03
CA TRP A 260 3.71 10.01 -13.96
C TRP A 260 2.52 9.42 -14.70
N ASN A 261 2.67 9.15 -15.98
CA ASN A 261 1.75 8.34 -16.77
C ASN A 261 2.38 6.98 -17.04
N VAL A 262 1.68 5.92 -16.64
CA VAL A 262 2.12 4.53 -16.74
C VAL A 262 1.15 3.74 -17.63
N ILE A 263 1.71 2.94 -18.52
CA ILE A 263 0.98 1.91 -19.27
C ILE A 263 1.56 0.57 -18.84
N PHE A 264 0.71 -0.30 -18.31
CA PHE A 264 1.15 -1.60 -17.83
C PHE A 264 1.31 -2.61 -18.97
N ASP A 265 2.15 -3.59 -18.75
CA ASP A 265 2.49 -4.61 -19.70
C ASP A 265 1.64 -5.87 -19.52
N LYS A 266 1.47 -6.61 -20.60
CA LYS A 266 0.98 -7.99 -20.56
C LYS A 266 2.10 -8.91 -20.09
N THR A 267 1.80 -9.78 -19.14
CA THR A 267 2.74 -10.78 -18.59
C THR A 267 2.23 -12.19 -18.82
N THR A 268 2.93 -13.18 -18.27
CA THR A 268 2.53 -14.59 -18.36
C THR A 268 1.16 -14.84 -17.73
N ASN A 269 0.90 -14.24 -16.55
CA ASN A 269 -0.28 -14.53 -15.74
C ASN A 269 -1.44 -13.56 -15.98
N GLY A 270 -1.26 -12.50 -16.78
CA GLY A 270 -2.33 -11.57 -17.07
C GLY A 270 -1.89 -10.25 -17.71
N HIS A 271 -2.78 -9.28 -17.70
CA HIS A 271 -2.48 -7.91 -18.07
C HIS A 271 -3.07 -6.98 -17.02
N SER A 272 -2.48 -7.02 -15.83
CA SER A 272 -2.97 -6.28 -14.67
C SER A 272 -2.94 -4.77 -14.92
N ILE A 273 -3.98 -4.10 -14.47
CA ILE A 273 -4.21 -2.65 -14.60
C ILE A 273 -4.60 -2.10 -13.22
N THR A 274 -5.15 -0.88 -13.14
CA THR A 274 -5.71 -0.33 -11.90
C THR A 274 -7.23 -0.20 -11.98
N GLU A 275 -7.91 -0.34 -10.86
CA GLU A 275 -9.36 -0.15 -10.70
C GLU A 275 -9.65 0.72 -9.47
N GLY A 276 -10.93 1.06 -9.23
CA GLY A 276 -11.33 1.64 -7.94
C GLY A 276 -10.81 0.79 -6.78
N GLY A 277 -10.36 1.38 -5.69
CA GLY A 277 -9.65 0.67 -4.60
C GLY A 277 -8.12 0.63 -4.77
N SER A 278 -7.60 0.70 -6.00
CA SER A 278 -6.16 0.86 -6.23
C SER A 278 -5.63 2.26 -5.89
N SER A 279 -6.49 3.23 -5.71
CA SER A 279 -6.19 4.63 -5.34
C SER A 279 -5.16 4.70 -4.22
N GLY A 280 -4.14 5.54 -4.36
CA GLY A 280 -3.07 5.70 -3.37
C GLY A 280 -2.01 4.60 -3.37
N SER A 281 -2.15 3.53 -4.16
CA SER A 281 -1.15 2.47 -4.25
C SER A 281 0.21 2.98 -4.73
N PRO A 282 1.31 2.40 -4.21
CA PRO A 282 2.66 2.81 -4.55
C PRO A 282 3.07 2.35 -5.96
N LEU A 283 3.71 3.26 -6.70
CA LEU A 283 4.46 2.92 -7.91
C LEU A 283 5.93 2.74 -7.54
N PHE A 284 6.47 1.57 -7.77
CA PHE A 284 7.87 1.24 -7.53
C PHE A 284 8.69 1.33 -8.81
N ASN A 285 9.93 1.79 -8.69
CA ASN A 285 10.94 1.70 -9.74
C ASN A 285 11.67 0.35 -9.70
N GLU A 286 12.58 0.13 -10.67
CA GLU A 286 13.42 -1.05 -10.76
C GLU A 286 14.34 -1.27 -9.54
N ASN A 287 14.57 -0.24 -8.73
CA ASN A 287 15.36 -0.29 -7.50
C ASN A 287 14.49 -0.55 -6.25
N LYS A 288 13.22 -0.93 -6.46
CA LYS A 288 12.25 -1.24 -5.38
C LYS A 288 11.93 -0.05 -4.46
N GLN A 289 11.96 1.16 -5.02
CA GLN A 289 11.69 2.40 -4.32
C GLN A 289 10.43 3.07 -4.86
N ILE A 290 9.63 3.64 -3.97
CA ILE A 290 8.41 4.34 -4.34
C ILE A 290 8.77 5.64 -5.05
N VAL A 291 8.20 5.84 -6.25
CA VAL A 291 8.35 7.04 -7.07
C VAL A 291 7.04 7.81 -7.25
N GLY A 292 5.94 7.29 -6.75
CA GLY A 292 4.62 7.96 -6.83
C GLY A 292 3.49 7.16 -6.22
N THR A 293 2.31 7.78 -6.15
CA THR A 293 1.06 7.19 -5.64
C THR A 293 -0.06 7.34 -6.66
N LEU A 294 -0.90 6.32 -6.82
CA LEU A 294 -1.96 6.30 -7.83
C LEU A 294 -3.04 7.35 -7.54
N THR A 295 -3.20 8.28 -8.46
CA THR A 295 -4.34 9.21 -8.49
C THR A 295 -5.54 8.60 -9.22
N GLY A 296 -5.31 7.91 -10.34
CA GLY A 296 -6.35 7.25 -11.12
C GLY A 296 -5.95 7.03 -12.57
N GLY A 297 -6.92 6.66 -13.39
CA GLY A 297 -6.65 6.37 -14.80
C GLY A 297 -7.90 5.98 -15.56
N ASN A 298 -7.72 5.53 -16.79
CA ASN A 298 -8.78 5.06 -17.66
C ASN A 298 -8.53 3.65 -18.24
N SER A 299 -7.53 2.95 -17.69
CA SER A 299 -7.29 1.54 -18.04
C SER A 299 -8.43 0.66 -17.53
N THR A 300 -8.74 -0.39 -18.27
CA THR A 300 -9.70 -1.44 -17.91
C THR A 300 -9.20 -2.76 -18.46
N CYS A 301 -9.71 -3.90 -18.00
CA CYS A 301 -9.37 -5.21 -18.59
C CYS A 301 -9.71 -5.30 -20.10
N ARG A 302 -10.55 -4.40 -20.62
CA ARG A 302 -10.86 -4.29 -22.05
C ARG A 302 -9.99 -3.25 -22.78
N LEU A 303 -9.48 -2.25 -22.04
CA LEU A 303 -8.63 -1.18 -22.55
C LEU A 303 -7.33 -1.15 -21.71
N THR A 304 -6.52 -2.17 -21.85
CA THR A 304 -5.27 -2.35 -21.07
C THR A 304 -4.19 -1.33 -21.43
N SER A 305 -4.28 -0.71 -22.63
CA SER A 305 -3.40 0.39 -23.06
C SER A 305 -3.82 1.76 -22.50
N GLY A 306 -4.82 1.80 -21.62
CA GLY A 306 -5.23 3.03 -20.94
C GLY A 306 -4.15 3.59 -20.03
N ASN A 307 -4.25 4.89 -19.75
CA ASN A 307 -3.33 5.61 -18.88
C ASN A 307 -3.62 5.30 -17.41
N ASN A 308 -2.56 5.23 -16.59
CA ASN A 308 -2.62 5.20 -15.14
C ASN A 308 -1.70 6.32 -14.61
N LEU A 309 -2.26 7.26 -13.88
CA LEU A 309 -1.57 8.48 -13.47
C LEU A 309 -1.24 8.43 -11.98
N TYR A 310 0.03 8.65 -11.68
CA TYR A 310 0.58 8.62 -10.33
C TYR A 310 1.12 9.99 -9.96
N GLY A 311 0.67 10.55 -8.83
CA GLY A 311 1.30 11.73 -8.26
C GLY A 311 2.77 11.45 -7.96
N LYS A 312 3.67 12.30 -8.46
CA LYS A 312 5.12 12.13 -8.29
C LYS A 312 5.52 12.27 -6.83
N PHE A 313 6.30 11.33 -6.31
CA PHE A 313 6.85 11.43 -4.97
C PHE A 313 7.79 12.66 -4.84
N SER A 314 8.52 13.02 -5.90
CA SER A 314 9.32 14.23 -5.96
C SER A 314 8.51 15.52 -5.81
N TYR A 315 7.23 15.50 -6.25
CA TYR A 315 6.33 16.64 -6.03
C TYR A 315 5.75 16.64 -4.61
N HIS A 316 5.38 15.48 -4.08
CA HIS A 316 4.91 15.34 -2.70
C HIS A 316 5.94 15.83 -1.69
N TRP A 317 7.22 15.82 -2.05
CA TRP A 317 8.33 16.10 -1.16
C TRP A 317 8.25 17.52 -0.60
N ASP A 318 8.34 18.56 -1.45
CA ASP A 318 8.42 19.95 -1.04
C ASP A 318 7.85 20.97 -2.05
N LYS A 319 7.17 20.49 -3.12
CA LYS A 319 6.77 21.36 -4.24
C LYS A 319 5.43 22.06 -4.04
N TYR A 320 4.52 21.50 -3.24
CA TYR A 320 3.16 22.02 -3.12
C TYR A 320 3.07 23.24 -2.20
N SER A 321 3.64 23.14 -0.99
CA SER A 321 3.51 24.19 0.03
C SER A 321 4.72 24.20 0.96
N GLN A 322 4.98 25.36 1.59
CA GLN A 322 5.97 25.48 2.65
C GLN A 322 5.41 25.13 4.04
N ALA A 323 4.08 24.94 4.16
CA ALA A 323 3.47 24.49 5.40
C ALA A 323 3.79 23.01 5.66
N ASP A 324 4.03 22.65 6.91
CA ASP A 324 4.34 21.28 7.34
C ASP A 324 3.31 20.24 6.92
N THR A 325 2.05 20.67 6.79
CA THR A 325 0.95 19.81 6.32
C THR A 325 0.87 19.68 4.80
N GLY A 326 1.72 20.34 4.04
CA GLY A 326 1.74 20.35 2.57
C GLY A 326 3.06 19.86 1.97
N ARG A 327 3.94 19.24 2.77
CA ARG A 327 5.25 18.75 2.36
C ARG A 327 5.67 17.51 3.15
N MET A 328 6.34 16.56 2.50
CA MET A 328 6.72 15.29 3.14
C MET A 328 8.15 15.26 3.67
N ASP A 329 9.03 16.14 3.19
CA ASP A 329 10.45 16.14 3.52
C ASP A 329 10.74 16.23 5.01
N ILE A 330 10.06 17.08 5.75
CA ILE A 330 10.26 17.22 7.22
C ILE A 330 9.87 15.99 8.00
N TRP A 331 9.01 15.13 7.46
CA TRP A 331 8.55 13.90 8.09
C TRP A 331 9.38 12.69 7.66
N LEU A 332 9.79 12.64 6.39
CA LEU A 332 10.51 11.50 5.83
C LEU A 332 12.03 11.71 5.75
N ASP A 333 12.51 12.96 5.95
CA ASP A 333 13.92 13.27 6.21
C ASP A 333 14.10 14.09 7.49
N PRO A 334 13.63 13.59 8.66
CA PRO A 334 13.72 14.33 9.93
C PRO A 334 15.16 14.62 10.38
N LEU A 335 16.14 13.93 9.81
CA LEU A 335 17.55 14.17 10.07
C LEU A 335 18.19 15.22 9.14
N ASN A 336 17.39 15.74 8.18
CA ASN A 336 17.82 16.73 7.18
C ASN A 336 19.10 16.29 6.44
N THR A 337 19.10 15.01 6.01
CA THR A 337 20.24 14.40 5.31
C THR A 337 20.36 14.88 3.87
N GLY A 338 19.27 15.40 3.29
CA GLY A 338 19.16 15.74 1.89
C GLY A 338 19.10 14.53 0.96
N ALA A 339 18.86 13.31 1.50
CA ALA A 339 18.78 12.09 0.73
C ALA A 339 17.78 12.21 -0.42
N THR A 340 18.18 11.79 -1.62
CA THR A 340 17.31 11.70 -2.79
C THR A 340 16.61 10.34 -2.85
N THR A 341 17.22 9.33 -2.25
CA THR A 341 16.70 7.96 -2.18
C THR A 341 17.05 7.35 -0.83
N ILE A 342 16.19 6.48 -0.33
CA ILE A 342 16.52 5.58 0.78
C ILE A 342 16.01 4.15 0.47
N PRO A 343 16.68 3.12 0.99
CA PRO A 343 16.19 1.75 0.89
C PRO A 343 14.98 1.54 1.80
N GLY A 344 14.25 0.45 1.57
CA GLY A 344 13.25 -0.01 2.53
C GLY A 344 13.90 -0.59 3.80
N LEU A 345 13.08 -0.82 4.82
CA LEU A 345 13.50 -1.27 6.14
C LEU A 345 12.54 -2.35 6.65
N SER A 346 13.07 -3.51 7.05
CA SER A 346 12.28 -4.54 7.74
C SER A 346 12.02 -4.16 9.21
N GLN A 347 11.04 -4.79 9.84
CA GLN A 347 10.82 -4.60 11.29
C GLN A 347 11.96 -5.15 12.16
N THR A 348 12.84 -5.97 11.61
CA THR A 348 14.07 -6.42 12.28
C THR A 348 15.21 -5.41 12.19
N GLY A 349 15.01 -4.31 11.44
CA GLY A 349 16.02 -3.27 11.24
C GLY A 349 16.97 -3.55 10.07
N GLU A 350 16.71 -4.57 9.27
CA GLU A 350 17.49 -4.86 8.07
C GLU A 350 17.04 -3.96 6.91
N GLU A 351 17.98 -3.26 6.32
CA GLU A 351 17.72 -2.46 5.11
C GLU A 351 17.53 -3.35 3.90
N GLY A 352 16.59 -2.99 3.06
CA GLY A 352 16.44 -3.62 1.74
C GLY A 352 17.69 -3.41 0.91
N SER A 353 18.08 -4.45 0.22
CA SER A 353 19.19 -4.35 -0.72
C SER A 353 18.75 -3.55 -1.94
N LEU A 354 19.47 -2.48 -2.26
CA LEU A 354 19.38 -1.80 -3.57
C LEU A 354 20.00 -2.65 -4.69
N ILE A 355 20.46 -3.85 -4.36
CA ILE A 355 21.04 -4.79 -5.33
C ILE A 355 19.87 -5.56 -5.95
N ASN A 356 19.67 -5.38 -7.23
CA ASN A 356 18.76 -6.20 -8.01
C ASN A 356 19.34 -7.61 -8.10
N TYR A 357 18.87 -8.53 -7.26
CA TYR A 357 19.28 -9.93 -7.29
C TYR A 357 18.68 -10.57 -8.54
N LYS A 358 19.46 -10.66 -9.59
CA LYS A 358 19.06 -11.47 -10.75
C LYS A 358 19.09 -12.94 -10.35
N SER A 359 18.04 -13.66 -10.68
CA SER A 359 18.00 -15.10 -10.49
C SER A 359 19.16 -15.78 -11.24
N PRO A 360 19.76 -16.84 -10.68
CA PRO A 360 20.74 -17.64 -11.41
C PRO A 360 20.15 -18.13 -12.74
N THR A 361 20.93 -18.09 -13.80
CA THR A 361 20.51 -18.60 -15.09
C THR A 361 21.11 -19.99 -15.38
N ASN A 362 20.50 -20.73 -16.32
CA ASN A 362 20.94 -22.07 -16.68
C ASN A 362 21.02 -23.04 -15.49
N VAL A 363 20.01 -22.97 -14.59
CA VAL A 363 19.92 -23.92 -13.48
C VAL A 363 19.63 -25.31 -14.01
N THR A 364 20.53 -26.26 -13.73
CA THR A 364 20.36 -27.66 -14.07
C THR A 364 20.47 -28.52 -12.81
N ALA A 365 19.69 -29.58 -12.75
CA ALA A 365 19.75 -30.58 -11.70
C ALA A 365 20.01 -31.95 -12.30
N GLN A 366 21.06 -32.63 -11.84
CA GLN A 366 21.43 -33.97 -12.30
C GLN A 366 21.54 -34.90 -11.07
N SER A 367 20.83 -36.01 -11.11
CA SER A 367 21.00 -37.07 -10.11
C SER A 367 22.36 -37.71 -10.28
N ILE A 368 23.18 -37.74 -9.22
CA ILE A 368 24.50 -38.39 -9.19
C ILE A 368 24.51 -39.67 -8.35
N SER A 369 23.51 -39.87 -7.55
CA SER A 369 23.22 -41.13 -6.82
C SER A 369 21.78 -41.15 -6.35
N SER A 370 21.33 -42.24 -5.69
CA SER A 370 20.00 -42.37 -5.14
C SER A 370 19.62 -41.27 -4.14
N ASN A 371 20.62 -40.61 -3.50
CA ASN A 371 20.40 -39.63 -2.44
C ASN A 371 21.11 -38.28 -2.71
N ASN A 372 21.75 -38.11 -3.87
CA ASN A 372 22.51 -36.91 -4.18
C ASN A 372 22.11 -36.33 -5.53
N VAL A 373 21.90 -35.03 -5.59
CA VAL A 373 21.63 -34.27 -6.82
C VAL A 373 22.69 -33.19 -6.95
N LEU A 374 23.31 -33.11 -8.12
CA LEU A 374 24.19 -32.01 -8.50
C LEU A 374 23.33 -30.89 -9.08
N ILE A 375 23.39 -29.70 -8.47
CA ILE A 375 22.78 -28.49 -9.01
C ILE A 375 23.90 -27.60 -9.54
N GLN A 376 23.79 -27.19 -10.79
CA GLN A 376 24.73 -26.27 -11.44
C GLN A 376 23.96 -25.07 -11.98
N TRP A 377 24.53 -23.87 -11.89
CA TRP A 377 23.94 -22.64 -12.38
C TRP A 377 25.03 -21.65 -12.79
N ASN A 378 24.65 -20.68 -13.63
CA ASN A 378 25.46 -19.51 -13.87
C ASN A 378 25.17 -18.46 -12.82
N ALA A 379 26.18 -17.99 -12.14
CA ALA A 379 26.05 -16.90 -11.16
C ALA A 379 25.51 -15.65 -11.86
N PRO A 380 24.59 -14.91 -11.20
CA PRO A 380 24.12 -13.65 -11.74
C PRO A 380 25.27 -12.64 -11.85
N VAL A 381 25.28 -11.86 -12.93
CA VAL A 381 26.26 -10.78 -13.10
C VAL A 381 25.71 -9.55 -12.35
N TYR A 382 26.37 -9.17 -11.28
CA TYR A 382 26.05 -7.97 -10.52
C TYR A 382 26.78 -6.75 -11.09
N THR A 383 26.04 -5.68 -11.39
CA THR A 383 26.63 -4.37 -11.61
C THR A 383 26.63 -3.67 -10.25
N GLN A 384 27.75 -3.70 -9.54
CA GLN A 384 27.93 -2.97 -8.29
C GLN A 384 27.99 -1.48 -8.60
N LEU A 385 26.99 -0.70 -8.17
CA LEU A 385 27.17 0.72 -7.96
C LEU A 385 27.91 0.92 -6.63
N ILE A 386 29.23 0.95 -6.69
CA ILE A 386 30.06 1.29 -5.54
C ILE A 386 29.92 2.80 -5.32
N SER A 387 29.11 3.23 -4.37
CA SER A 387 29.32 4.54 -3.75
C SER A 387 30.58 4.45 -2.91
N SER A 388 31.65 5.11 -3.31
CA SER A 388 32.90 5.19 -2.60
C SER A 388 32.67 5.82 -1.20
N VAL A 389 32.72 5.01 -0.17
CA VAL A 389 32.90 5.52 1.19
C VAL A 389 34.41 5.73 1.38
N SER A 390 34.86 6.98 1.27
CA SER A 390 36.19 7.39 1.71
C SER A 390 36.17 7.48 3.25
N GLY A 391 36.55 6.40 3.90
CA GLY A 391 36.89 6.40 5.33
C GLY A 391 38.33 6.82 5.50
N SER A 392 38.56 8.02 6.02
CA SER A 392 39.87 8.40 6.56
C SER A 392 40.00 7.83 7.95
N THR A 393 40.93 6.90 8.13
CA THR A 393 41.45 6.51 9.43
C THR A 393 42.35 7.61 10.03
N GLN A 394 42.05 8.09 11.21
CA GLN A 394 42.99 8.47 12.24
C GLN A 394 42.56 7.88 13.58
#